data_b5f6ca2dfa18077bf43720bfbcc924b4
#
_entry.id   b5f6ca2dfa18077bf43720bfbcc924b4
#
_cell.length_a   1.000
_cell.length_b   1.000
_cell.length_c   1.000
_cell.angle_alpha   90.00
_cell.angle_beta   90.00
_cell.angle_gamma   90.00
#
_symmetry.space_group_name_H-M   'P 1'
#
loop_
_entity.id
_entity.type
_entity.pdbx_description
1 polymer ?
#
loop_
_entity_poly.entity_id
_entity_poly.type
_entity_poly.pdbx_seq_one_letter_code
_entity_poly.pdbx_strand_id
1 'polypeptide(L)'
;MIRTLVVDDDFMSASIHRSYVERIGGFEVVGEAHSGGEALELVGRLRPDLVLLDIYLPDMSGLDVLRRLRQDEEAAVDVIAVTAAKDVKTLRAAMQGGVVHYVVKPFLFETFRERLERYAALKQRLDRLREASQGDVDHLFSLLRVDGRARLPKGISAPTLGLVVAAVRESTIEVSAVDVAERAGISRGTARRYLEYLESLGSVELTLRYGATGRPEHLYRWAGAVGAQ
;
A
#
# COMPACT_ATOMS: atom_id res chain seq x y z
N MET A 1 5.57 8.61 -20.24
CA MET A 1 5.54 7.62 -19.17
C MET A 1 6.14 8.26 -17.93
N ILE A 2 5.61 7.95 -16.75
CA ILE A 2 6.11 8.46 -15.46
C ILE A 2 7.29 7.60 -15.03
N ARG A 3 8.48 8.18 -15.02
CA ARG A 3 9.73 7.51 -14.68
C ARG A 3 9.80 7.35 -13.15
N THR A 4 9.79 6.11 -12.67
CA THR A 4 9.65 5.78 -11.26
C THR A 4 10.91 5.09 -10.73
N LEU A 5 11.46 5.60 -9.63
CA LEU A 5 12.51 4.95 -8.85
C LEU A 5 11.88 4.24 -7.66
N VAL A 6 12.24 2.98 -7.43
CA VAL A 6 11.81 2.20 -6.26
C VAL A 6 12.94 2.21 -5.23
N VAL A 7 12.63 2.56 -3.98
CA VAL A 7 13.60 2.63 -2.88
C VAL A 7 13.08 1.81 -1.71
N ASP A 8 13.72 0.67 -1.44
CA ASP A 8 13.33 -0.29 -0.40
C ASP A 8 14.55 -1.13 -0.02
N ASP A 9 14.86 -1.25 1.26
CA ASP A 9 16.02 -2.02 1.73
C ASP A 9 15.85 -3.53 1.55
N ASP A 10 14.60 -4.00 1.52
CA ASP A 10 14.27 -5.40 1.23
C ASP A 10 14.14 -5.61 -0.29
N PHE A 11 15.10 -6.33 -0.87
CA PHE A 11 15.15 -6.70 -2.29
C PHE A 11 13.86 -7.37 -2.80
N MET A 12 13.22 -8.20 -1.96
CA MET A 12 11.96 -8.86 -2.32
C MET A 12 10.82 -7.84 -2.40
N SER A 13 10.73 -6.94 -1.43
CA SER A 13 9.75 -5.84 -1.44
C SER A 13 9.98 -4.92 -2.64
N ALA A 14 11.22 -4.53 -2.93
CA ALA A 14 11.56 -3.72 -4.10
C ALA A 14 11.10 -4.37 -5.41
N SER A 15 11.40 -5.68 -5.58
CA SER A 15 10.99 -6.46 -6.75
C SER A 15 9.46 -6.55 -6.89
N ILE A 16 8.73 -6.73 -5.78
CA ILE A 16 7.26 -6.72 -5.78
C ILE A 16 6.73 -5.34 -6.18
N HIS A 17 7.28 -4.26 -5.62
CA HIS A 17 6.88 -2.90 -5.96
C HIS A 17 7.17 -2.58 -7.44
N ARG A 18 8.33 -2.99 -7.96
CA ARG A 18 8.65 -2.92 -9.40
C ARG A 18 7.56 -3.61 -10.22
N SER A 19 7.30 -4.89 -9.93
CA SER A 19 6.28 -5.68 -10.65
C SER A 19 4.90 -5.01 -10.59
N TYR A 20 4.54 -4.38 -9.48
CA TYR A 20 3.28 -3.65 -9.34
C TYR A 20 3.25 -2.41 -10.22
N VAL A 21 4.33 -1.61 -10.25
CA VAL A 21 4.45 -0.42 -11.11
C VAL A 21 4.36 -0.79 -12.58
N GLU A 22 5.09 -1.83 -13.01
CA GLU A 22 5.13 -2.29 -14.41
C GLU A 22 3.78 -2.81 -14.93
N ARG A 23 2.91 -3.27 -14.02
CA ARG A 23 1.53 -3.69 -14.34
C ARG A 23 0.55 -2.52 -14.48
N ILE A 24 0.95 -1.31 -14.08
CA ILE A 24 0.12 -0.10 -14.16
C ILE A 24 0.52 0.69 -15.39
N GLY A 25 -0.42 0.91 -16.31
CA GLY A 25 -0.16 1.68 -17.53
C GLY A 25 0.30 3.11 -17.23
N GLY A 26 1.24 3.61 -18.00
CA GLY A 26 1.73 4.98 -17.90
C GLY A 26 2.94 5.17 -16.98
N PHE A 27 3.45 4.12 -16.35
CA PHE A 27 4.65 4.14 -15.50
C PHE A 27 5.77 3.29 -16.08
N GLU A 28 7.01 3.64 -15.73
CA GLU A 28 8.24 2.92 -16.08
C GLU A 28 9.18 2.92 -14.89
N VAL A 29 9.65 1.76 -14.43
CA VAL A 29 10.66 1.68 -13.38
C VAL A 29 12.04 1.89 -14.00
N VAL A 30 12.68 3.01 -13.65
CA VAL A 30 13.98 3.41 -14.18
C VAL A 30 15.16 2.96 -13.31
N GLY A 31 14.90 2.50 -12.09
CA GLY A 31 15.91 1.97 -11.17
C GLY A 31 15.32 1.48 -9.87
N GLU A 32 16.16 0.78 -9.11
CA GLU A 32 15.93 0.37 -7.72
C GLU A 32 17.11 0.84 -6.88
N ALA A 33 16.83 1.23 -5.63
CA ALA A 33 17.83 1.58 -4.63
C ALA A 33 17.51 0.86 -3.31
N HIS A 34 18.56 0.44 -2.59
CA HIS A 34 18.42 -0.33 -1.35
C HIS A 34 19.00 0.42 -0.15
N SER A 35 19.34 1.69 -0.35
CA SER A 35 19.80 2.61 0.70
C SER A 35 19.44 4.06 0.37
N GLY A 36 19.47 4.92 1.36
CA GLY A 36 19.20 6.35 1.17
C GLY A 36 20.27 7.04 0.34
N GLY A 37 21.54 6.67 0.52
CA GLY A 37 22.65 7.19 -0.27
C GLY A 37 22.52 6.84 -1.74
N GLU A 38 22.24 5.57 -2.05
CA GLU A 38 21.99 5.09 -3.41
C GLU A 38 20.78 5.77 -4.04
N ALA A 39 19.69 5.96 -3.28
CA ALA A 39 18.49 6.65 -3.74
C ALA A 39 18.80 8.08 -4.20
N LEU A 40 19.56 8.85 -3.41
CA LEU A 40 19.96 10.22 -3.77
C LEU A 40 20.85 10.26 -5.02
N GLU A 41 21.81 9.35 -5.13
CA GLU A 41 22.67 9.23 -6.32
C GLU A 41 21.83 8.92 -7.58
N LEU A 42 20.92 7.93 -7.49
CA LEU A 42 20.06 7.54 -8.59
C LEU A 42 19.08 8.63 -9.00
N VAL A 43 18.53 9.41 -8.06
CA VAL A 43 17.68 10.56 -8.38
C VAL A 43 18.47 11.58 -9.21
N GLY A 44 19.67 11.95 -8.77
CA GLY A 44 20.52 12.90 -9.51
C GLY A 44 20.87 12.41 -10.92
N ARG A 45 21.18 11.13 -11.06
CA ARG A 45 21.59 10.51 -12.33
C ARG A 45 20.43 10.23 -13.27
N LEU A 46 19.35 9.65 -12.76
CA LEU A 46 18.22 9.16 -13.56
C LEU A 46 17.11 10.20 -13.74
N ARG A 47 17.05 11.20 -12.89
CA ARG A 47 16.00 12.24 -12.85
C ARG A 47 14.61 11.63 -13.01
N PRO A 48 14.17 10.78 -12.05
CA PRO A 48 12.83 10.20 -12.08
C PRO A 48 11.77 11.26 -11.85
N ASP A 49 10.56 11.02 -12.32
CA ASP A 49 9.38 11.83 -11.99
C ASP A 49 8.84 11.52 -10.60
N LEU A 50 8.95 10.26 -10.19
CA LEU A 50 8.39 9.70 -8.96
C LEU A 50 9.40 8.83 -8.24
N VAL A 51 9.46 8.96 -6.91
CA VAL A 51 10.16 8.03 -6.02
C VAL A 51 9.14 7.32 -5.14
N LEU A 52 9.14 5.99 -5.16
CA LEU A 52 8.47 5.15 -4.16
C LEU A 52 9.48 4.90 -3.05
N LEU A 53 9.26 5.49 -1.87
CA LEU A 53 10.28 5.60 -0.83
C LEU A 53 9.86 4.86 0.43
N ASP A 54 10.64 3.85 0.86
CA ASP A 54 10.54 3.37 2.23
C ASP A 54 11.19 4.36 3.21
N ILE A 55 10.57 4.46 4.38
CA ILE A 55 11.08 5.30 5.49
C ILE A 55 12.20 4.59 6.24
N TYR A 56 12.15 3.27 6.32
CA TYR A 56 13.18 2.47 6.98
C TYR A 56 14.23 2.04 5.98
N LEU A 57 15.40 2.67 6.01
CA LEU A 57 16.56 2.34 5.19
C LEU A 57 17.78 2.11 6.10
N PRO A 58 18.78 1.32 5.66
CA PRO A 58 19.86 0.86 6.53
C PRO A 58 20.85 1.94 6.93
N ASP A 59 21.03 2.98 6.12
CA ASP A 59 22.05 4.01 6.27
C ASP A 59 21.50 5.36 6.79
N MET A 60 20.25 5.68 6.45
CA MET A 60 19.56 6.89 6.91
C MET A 60 18.05 6.70 6.83
N SER A 61 17.29 7.55 7.53
CA SER A 61 15.83 7.52 7.40
C SER A 61 15.38 8.01 6.02
N GLY A 62 14.34 7.40 5.43
CA GLY A 62 13.68 7.92 4.24
C GLY A 62 13.16 9.36 4.41
N LEU A 63 12.88 9.81 5.65
CA LEU A 63 12.58 11.21 5.92
C LEU A 63 13.80 12.12 5.72
N ASP A 64 15.01 11.63 5.96
CA ASP A 64 16.24 12.37 5.67
C ASP A 64 16.52 12.43 4.16
N VAL A 65 16.26 11.32 3.45
CA VAL A 65 16.27 11.32 1.98
C VAL A 65 15.28 12.37 1.44
N LEU A 66 14.03 12.33 1.90
CA LEU A 66 12.99 13.29 1.50
C LEU A 66 13.43 14.74 1.75
N ARG A 67 14.01 15.02 2.91
CA ARG A 67 14.51 16.36 3.27
C ARG A 67 15.62 16.82 2.31
N ARG A 68 16.57 15.95 1.98
CA ARG A 68 17.66 16.27 1.02
C ARG A 68 17.12 16.51 -0.38
N LEU A 69 16.15 15.70 -0.84
CA LEU A 69 15.48 15.93 -2.13
C LEU A 69 14.76 17.28 -2.20
N ARG A 70 14.25 17.80 -1.07
CA ARG A 70 13.62 19.14 -1.04
C ARG A 70 14.60 20.30 -0.93
N GLN A 71 15.85 20.04 -0.56
CA GLN A 71 16.92 21.05 -0.54
C GLN A 71 17.58 21.25 -1.91
N ASP A 72 17.41 20.28 -2.80
CA ASP A 72 17.91 20.34 -4.17
C ASP A 72 16.82 20.91 -5.09
N GLU A 73 16.94 22.19 -5.42
CA GLU A 73 15.98 22.89 -6.30
C GLU A 73 15.92 22.30 -7.72
N GLU A 74 16.98 21.59 -8.16
CA GLU A 74 17.00 20.90 -9.45
C GLU A 74 16.33 19.53 -9.41
N ALA A 75 16.18 18.94 -8.23
CA ALA A 75 15.53 17.65 -8.03
C ALA A 75 14.01 17.81 -7.78
N ALA A 76 13.29 18.35 -8.77
CA ALA A 76 11.82 18.42 -8.75
C ALA A 76 11.19 17.02 -8.90
N VAL A 77 11.33 16.17 -7.88
CA VAL A 77 10.82 14.80 -7.87
C VAL A 77 9.67 14.65 -6.88
N ASP A 78 8.60 14.01 -7.32
CA ASP A 78 7.48 13.65 -6.44
C ASP A 78 7.81 12.38 -5.64
N VAL A 79 7.29 12.30 -4.40
CA VAL A 79 7.55 11.18 -3.51
C VAL A 79 6.25 10.60 -3.00
N ILE A 80 6.10 9.27 -3.13
CA ILE A 80 5.09 8.47 -2.44
C ILE A 80 5.81 7.62 -1.41
N ALA A 81 5.47 7.78 -0.12
CA ALA A 81 6.00 6.93 0.93
C ALA A 81 5.32 5.56 0.91
N VAL A 82 6.11 4.48 0.91
CA VAL A 82 5.64 3.08 0.91
C VAL A 82 6.35 2.34 2.02
N THR A 83 5.76 2.27 3.21
CA THR A 83 6.50 1.90 4.41
C THR A 83 5.67 1.17 5.46
N ALA A 84 6.31 0.40 6.33
CA ALA A 84 5.70 -0.19 7.52
C ALA A 84 5.45 0.82 8.66
N ALA A 85 6.00 2.04 8.59
CA ALA A 85 5.82 3.06 9.62
C ALA A 85 4.33 3.46 9.73
N LYS A 86 3.77 3.31 10.94
CA LYS A 86 2.35 3.58 11.24
C LYS A 86 2.19 4.67 12.30
N ASP A 87 3.29 5.12 12.88
CA ASP A 87 3.23 6.12 13.93
C ASP A 87 2.92 7.51 13.37
N VAL A 88 2.13 8.27 14.15
CA VAL A 88 1.62 9.59 13.73
C VAL A 88 2.75 10.62 13.54
N LYS A 89 3.86 10.47 14.28
CA LYS A 89 5.00 11.40 14.19
C LYS A 89 5.68 11.26 12.83
N THR A 90 5.97 10.03 12.40
CA THR A 90 6.55 9.74 11.09
C THR A 90 5.61 10.15 9.96
N LEU A 91 4.32 9.83 10.06
CA LEU A 91 3.32 10.27 9.08
C LEU A 91 3.29 11.80 8.94
N ARG A 92 3.26 12.52 10.07
CA ARG A 92 3.26 14.00 10.07
C ARG A 92 4.53 14.57 9.43
N ALA A 93 5.70 13.99 9.76
CA ALA A 93 6.97 14.42 9.17
C ALA A 93 7.02 14.19 7.66
N ALA A 94 6.52 13.06 7.17
CA ALA A 94 6.42 12.76 5.75
C ALA A 94 5.49 13.77 5.04
N MET A 95 4.32 14.06 5.62
CA MET A 95 3.38 15.06 5.07
C MET A 95 4.02 16.46 5.02
N GLN A 96 4.72 16.88 6.07
CA GLN A 96 5.45 18.15 6.09
C GLN A 96 6.60 18.19 5.08
N GLY A 97 7.20 17.04 4.79
CA GLY A 97 8.21 16.85 3.75
C GLY A 97 7.64 16.83 2.32
N GLY A 98 6.32 16.96 2.16
CA GLY A 98 5.67 17.07 0.85
C GLY A 98 5.56 15.73 0.10
N VAL A 99 5.31 14.62 0.81
CA VAL A 99 4.91 13.38 0.12
C VAL A 99 3.51 13.55 -0.49
N VAL A 100 3.35 13.07 -1.72
CA VAL A 100 2.07 13.14 -2.44
C VAL A 100 1.07 12.13 -1.89
N HIS A 101 1.54 10.92 -1.58
CA HIS A 101 0.75 9.86 -0.94
C HIS A 101 1.58 9.10 0.08
N TYR A 102 0.88 8.43 1.00
CA TYR A 102 1.46 7.54 2.01
C TYR A 102 0.77 6.19 1.95
N VAL A 103 1.53 5.12 1.73
CA VAL A 103 1.03 3.74 1.63
C VAL A 103 1.64 2.93 2.76
N VAL A 104 0.80 2.37 3.62
CA VAL A 104 1.24 1.57 4.78
C VAL A 104 1.31 0.10 4.40
N LYS A 105 2.49 -0.52 4.54
CA LYS A 105 2.69 -1.97 4.38
C LYS A 105 2.04 -2.75 5.54
N PRO A 106 1.44 -3.93 5.32
CA PRO A 106 1.15 -4.54 4.02
C PRO A 106 -0.08 -3.90 3.34
N PHE A 107 -0.05 -3.82 2.02
CA PHE A 107 -1.13 -3.27 1.21
C PHE A 107 -1.45 -4.18 0.02
N LEU A 108 -2.61 -3.96 -0.58
CA LEU A 108 -3.07 -4.67 -1.77
C LEU A 108 -2.57 -4.01 -3.03
N PHE A 109 -2.42 -4.79 -4.10
CA PHE A 109 -2.14 -4.24 -5.42
C PHE A 109 -3.17 -3.18 -5.83
N GLU A 110 -4.48 -3.42 -5.58
CA GLU A 110 -5.54 -2.46 -5.90
C GLU A 110 -5.37 -1.13 -5.17
N THR A 111 -5.02 -1.17 -3.89
CA THR A 111 -4.76 0.06 -3.11
C THR A 111 -3.56 0.81 -3.67
N PHE A 112 -2.49 0.10 -3.99
CA PHE A 112 -1.29 0.67 -4.58
C PHE A 112 -1.57 1.26 -5.96
N ARG A 113 -2.25 0.49 -6.83
CA ARG A 113 -2.67 0.94 -8.15
C ARG A 113 -3.50 2.22 -8.09
N GLU A 114 -4.50 2.27 -7.21
CA GLU A 114 -5.35 3.45 -7.04
C GLU A 114 -4.53 4.71 -6.70
N ARG A 115 -3.49 4.58 -5.85
CA ARG A 115 -2.62 5.71 -5.51
C ARG A 115 -1.82 6.19 -6.71
N LEU A 116 -1.23 5.26 -7.46
CA LEU A 116 -0.46 5.62 -8.65
C LEU A 116 -1.33 6.20 -9.75
N GLU A 117 -2.51 5.65 -10.01
CA GLU A 117 -3.45 6.18 -11.00
C GLU A 117 -3.91 7.60 -10.64
N ARG A 118 -4.19 7.88 -9.36
CA ARG A 118 -4.53 9.23 -8.88
C ARG A 118 -3.35 10.20 -9.05
N TYR A 119 -2.13 9.75 -8.72
CA TYR A 119 -0.93 10.54 -8.96
C TYR A 119 -0.74 10.84 -10.45
N ALA A 120 -0.90 9.85 -11.33
CA ALA A 120 -0.80 10.05 -12.78
C ALA A 120 -1.83 11.07 -13.30
N ALA A 121 -3.07 10.99 -12.80
CA ALA A 121 -4.13 11.96 -13.14
C ALA A 121 -3.79 13.37 -12.67
N LEU A 122 -3.25 13.51 -11.45
CA LEU A 122 -2.77 14.78 -10.90
C LEU A 122 -1.66 15.37 -11.77
N LYS A 123 -0.60 14.59 -12.03
CA LYS A 123 0.55 15.03 -12.85
C LYS A 123 0.11 15.44 -14.25
N GLN A 124 -0.70 14.62 -14.91
CA GLN A 124 -1.23 14.94 -16.24
C GLN A 124 -2.06 16.23 -16.26
N ARG A 125 -2.79 16.51 -15.19
CA ARG A 125 -3.56 17.76 -15.08
C ARG A 125 -2.66 18.96 -14.88
N LEU A 126 -1.67 18.85 -13.98
CA LEU A 126 -0.69 19.91 -13.72
C LEU A 126 0.10 20.27 -14.99
N ASP A 127 0.55 19.28 -15.76
CA ASP A 127 1.31 19.49 -17.00
C ASP A 127 0.52 20.22 -18.09
N ARG A 128 -0.83 20.20 -18.02
CA ARG A 128 -1.72 20.89 -18.98
C ARG A 128 -2.12 22.29 -18.55
N LEU A 129 -1.96 22.61 -17.26
CA LEU A 129 -2.35 23.93 -16.73
C LEU A 129 -1.23 24.94 -16.97
N ARG A 130 -1.57 26.06 -17.61
CA ARG A 130 -0.70 27.27 -17.65
C ARG A 130 -1.08 28.26 -16.56
N GLU A 131 -2.38 28.36 -16.27
CA GLU A 131 -2.96 29.15 -15.20
C GLU A 131 -4.06 28.31 -14.54
N ALA A 132 -4.17 28.36 -13.22
CA ALA A 132 -5.16 27.57 -12.48
C ALA A 132 -6.28 28.48 -11.98
N SER A 133 -7.52 28.16 -12.34
CA SER A 133 -8.71 28.71 -11.70
C SER A 133 -8.94 28.07 -10.32
N GLN A 134 -9.77 28.67 -9.47
CA GLN A 134 -10.13 28.05 -8.18
C GLN A 134 -10.74 26.65 -8.38
N GLY A 135 -11.55 26.44 -9.42
CA GLY A 135 -12.10 25.12 -9.73
C GLY A 135 -11.04 24.09 -10.10
N ASP A 136 -9.97 24.50 -10.80
CA ASP A 136 -8.83 23.61 -11.07
C ASP A 136 -8.09 23.24 -9.79
N VAL A 137 -7.86 24.20 -8.92
CA VAL A 137 -7.23 23.98 -7.59
C VAL A 137 -8.05 22.99 -6.77
N ASP A 138 -9.35 23.21 -6.63
CA ASP A 138 -10.25 22.32 -5.87
C ASP A 138 -10.25 20.91 -6.44
N HIS A 139 -10.22 20.77 -7.76
CA HIS A 139 -10.15 19.47 -8.43
C HIS A 139 -8.80 18.79 -8.19
N LEU A 140 -7.67 19.50 -8.30
CA LEU A 140 -6.34 18.94 -8.01
C LEU A 140 -6.24 18.42 -6.58
N PHE A 141 -6.71 19.20 -5.60
CA PHE A 141 -6.76 18.76 -4.21
C PHE A 141 -7.70 17.59 -3.98
N SER A 142 -8.77 17.44 -4.78
CA SER A 142 -9.65 16.26 -4.71
C SER A 142 -8.95 14.99 -5.19
N LEU A 143 -8.04 15.06 -6.16
CA LEU A 143 -7.23 13.93 -6.62
C LEU A 143 -6.25 13.44 -5.55
N LEU A 144 -5.74 14.34 -4.73
CA LEU A 144 -4.88 13.99 -3.59
C LEU A 144 -5.65 13.40 -2.41
N ARG A 145 -6.94 13.75 -2.27
CA ARG A 145 -7.78 13.17 -1.22
C ARG A 145 -8.04 11.71 -1.54
N VAL A 146 -7.58 10.87 -0.65
CA VAL A 146 -7.99 9.49 -0.63
C VAL A 146 -9.30 9.45 0.13
N ASP A 147 -10.40 9.22 -0.57
CA ASP A 147 -11.59 8.76 0.11
C ASP A 147 -11.19 7.47 0.82
N GLY A 148 -11.14 7.49 2.17
CA GLY A 148 -10.75 6.36 3.01
C GLY A 148 -11.70 5.16 2.92
N ARG A 149 -12.48 5.11 1.87
CA ARG A 149 -13.27 3.98 1.40
C ARG A 149 -12.51 3.36 0.22
N ALA A 150 -11.52 2.50 0.50
CA ALA A 150 -11.24 1.42 -0.43
C ALA A 150 -12.63 0.90 -0.84
N ARG A 151 -12.98 0.99 -2.13
CA ARG A 151 -14.26 0.43 -2.61
C ARG A 151 -14.16 -1.05 -2.36
N LEU A 152 -14.69 -1.47 -1.22
CA LEU A 152 -14.83 -2.88 -0.92
C LEU A 152 -15.63 -3.52 -2.06
N PRO A 153 -15.25 -4.73 -2.50
CA PRO A 153 -16.00 -5.45 -3.53
C PRO A 153 -17.49 -5.49 -3.20
N LYS A 154 -18.34 -5.55 -4.24
CA LYS A 154 -19.79 -5.71 -4.04
C LYS A 154 -20.06 -6.84 -3.05
N GLY A 155 -20.80 -6.53 -2.00
CA GLY A 155 -21.14 -7.50 -0.94
C GLY A 155 -20.16 -7.56 0.24
N ILE A 156 -19.08 -6.79 0.24
CA ILE A 156 -18.18 -6.60 1.39
C ILE A 156 -18.44 -5.22 1.99
N SER A 157 -18.72 -5.13 3.28
CA SER A 157 -18.88 -3.88 4.02
C SER A 157 -17.76 -3.70 5.04
N ALA A 158 -17.32 -2.47 5.26
CA ALA A 158 -16.24 -2.18 6.22
C ALA A 158 -16.59 -2.59 7.67
N PRO A 159 -17.80 -2.35 8.19
CA PRO A 159 -18.15 -2.79 9.54
C PRO A 159 -18.07 -4.32 9.69
N THR A 160 -18.65 -5.08 8.76
CA THR A 160 -18.63 -6.55 8.81
C THR A 160 -17.20 -7.08 8.61
N LEU A 161 -16.39 -6.45 7.75
CA LEU A 161 -14.99 -6.82 7.57
C LEU A 161 -14.21 -6.65 8.89
N GLY A 162 -14.44 -5.56 9.61
CA GLY A 162 -13.84 -5.33 10.92
C GLY A 162 -14.17 -6.44 11.94
N LEU A 163 -15.41 -6.90 11.97
CA LEU A 163 -15.86 -8.00 12.86
C LEU A 163 -15.15 -9.32 12.48
N VAL A 164 -15.07 -9.65 11.19
CA VAL A 164 -14.39 -10.88 10.72
C VAL A 164 -12.90 -10.82 11.02
N VAL A 165 -12.23 -9.69 10.78
CA VAL A 165 -10.81 -9.48 11.11
C VAL A 165 -10.56 -9.65 12.60
N ALA A 166 -11.39 -9.06 13.46
CA ALA A 166 -11.29 -9.22 14.91
C ALA A 166 -11.44 -10.70 15.31
N ALA A 167 -12.48 -11.39 14.81
CA ALA A 167 -12.74 -12.79 15.12
C ALA A 167 -11.59 -13.73 14.76
N VAL A 168 -10.87 -13.45 13.64
CA VAL A 168 -9.70 -14.26 13.24
C VAL A 168 -8.46 -13.88 14.04
N ARG A 169 -8.20 -12.57 14.27
CA ARG A 169 -7.01 -12.10 15.00
C ARG A 169 -6.98 -12.50 16.47
N GLU A 170 -8.16 -12.53 17.13
CA GLU A 170 -8.29 -12.90 18.53
C GLU A 170 -8.16 -14.42 18.73
N SER A 171 -8.17 -15.20 17.67
CA SER A 171 -7.98 -16.64 17.76
C SER A 171 -6.50 -17.02 17.72
N THR A 172 -6.09 -17.81 18.70
CA THR A 172 -4.75 -18.42 18.76
C THR A 172 -4.63 -19.69 17.93
N ILE A 173 -5.75 -20.18 17.40
CA ILE A 173 -5.85 -21.40 16.58
C ILE A 173 -6.50 -21.08 15.24
N GLU A 174 -6.37 -21.99 14.29
CA GLU A 174 -7.10 -21.91 13.01
C GLU A 174 -8.61 -21.95 13.24
N VAL A 175 -9.35 -21.11 12.50
CA VAL A 175 -10.79 -20.96 12.63
C VAL A 175 -11.49 -21.33 11.31
N SER A 176 -12.65 -21.96 11.41
CA SER A 176 -13.52 -22.21 10.26
C SER A 176 -14.46 -21.02 10.00
N ALA A 177 -15.14 -21.05 8.84
CA ALA A 177 -16.18 -20.06 8.56
C ALA A 177 -17.39 -20.15 9.53
N VAL A 178 -17.57 -21.28 10.20
CA VAL A 178 -18.60 -21.45 11.24
C VAL A 178 -18.19 -20.71 12.51
N ASP A 179 -16.95 -20.93 12.97
CA ASP A 179 -16.43 -20.28 14.18
C ASP A 179 -16.44 -18.74 14.05
N VAL A 180 -16.03 -18.26 12.85
CA VAL A 180 -16.05 -16.81 12.57
C VAL A 180 -17.48 -16.27 12.50
N ALA A 181 -18.42 -17.03 11.92
CA ALA A 181 -19.82 -16.64 11.85
C ALA A 181 -20.43 -16.46 13.25
N GLU A 182 -20.17 -17.40 14.16
CA GLU A 182 -20.63 -17.36 15.54
C GLU A 182 -20.05 -16.18 16.31
N ARG A 183 -18.74 -15.97 16.22
CA ARG A 183 -18.02 -14.87 16.91
C ARG A 183 -18.42 -13.50 16.40
N ALA A 184 -18.59 -13.36 15.09
CA ALA A 184 -18.92 -12.09 14.45
C ALA A 184 -20.44 -11.79 14.40
N GLY A 185 -21.31 -12.73 14.80
CA GLY A 185 -22.76 -12.58 14.75
C GLY A 185 -23.31 -12.47 13.33
N ILE A 186 -22.72 -13.19 12.37
CA ILE A 186 -23.08 -13.14 10.94
C ILE A 186 -23.41 -14.53 10.39
N SER A 187 -23.98 -14.62 9.18
CA SER A 187 -24.22 -15.93 8.57
C SER A 187 -22.91 -16.61 8.14
N ARG A 188 -22.86 -17.96 8.16
CA ARG A 188 -21.74 -18.74 7.66
C ARG A 188 -21.36 -18.37 6.21
N GLY A 189 -22.34 -18.14 5.33
CA GLY A 189 -22.09 -17.72 3.95
C GLY A 189 -21.43 -16.35 3.84
N THR A 190 -21.81 -15.42 4.75
CA THR A 190 -21.16 -14.13 4.88
C THR A 190 -19.74 -14.30 5.39
N ALA A 191 -19.52 -15.03 6.50
CA ALA A 191 -18.18 -15.26 7.04
C ALA A 191 -17.24 -15.88 5.99
N ARG A 192 -17.70 -16.91 5.26
CA ARG A 192 -16.93 -17.54 4.19
C ARG A 192 -16.50 -16.55 3.11
N ARG A 193 -17.43 -15.73 2.59
CA ARG A 193 -17.13 -14.72 1.56
C ARG A 193 -16.08 -13.70 2.03
N TYR A 194 -16.13 -13.29 3.31
CA TYR A 194 -15.17 -12.36 3.87
C TYR A 194 -13.80 -13.01 4.12
N LEU A 195 -13.77 -14.28 4.51
CA LEU A 195 -12.54 -15.05 4.67
C LEU A 195 -11.86 -15.30 3.33
N GLU A 196 -12.60 -15.70 2.29
CA GLU A 196 -12.10 -15.81 0.91
C GLU A 196 -11.55 -14.47 0.40
N TYR A 197 -12.20 -13.37 0.75
CA TYR A 197 -11.70 -12.03 0.46
C TYR A 197 -10.39 -11.77 1.20
N LEU A 198 -10.29 -12.01 2.50
CA LEU A 198 -9.05 -11.85 3.30
C LEU A 198 -7.91 -12.76 2.82
N GLU A 199 -8.23 -13.96 2.36
CA GLU A 199 -7.26 -14.87 1.74
C GLU A 199 -6.71 -14.29 0.43
N SER A 200 -7.59 -13.81 -0.45
CA SER A 200 -7.18 -13.13 -1.69
C SER A 200 -6.27 -11.92 -1.46
N LEU A 201 -6.31 -11.35 -0.25
CA LEU A 201 -5.48 -10.25 0.23
C LEU A 201 -4.17 -10.71 0.88
N GLY A 202 -3.96 -12.04 1.05
CA GLY A 202 -2.86 -12.58 1.83
C GLY A 202 -2.91 -12.22 3.33
N SER A 203 -4.06 -11.74 3.82
CA SER A 203 -4.25 -11.38 5.24
C SER A 203 -4.52 -12.58 6.13
N VAL A 204 -4.98 -13.68 5.54
CA VAL A 204 -5.16 -14.97 6.20
C VAL A 204 -4.60 -16.10 5.33
N GLU A 205 -4.09 -17.13 5.98
CA GLU A 205 -3.64 -18.38 5.35
C GLU A 205 -4.77 -19.40 5.42
N LEU A 206 -5.05 -20.08 4.28
CA LEU A 206 -6.00 -21.17 4.18
C LEU A 206 -5.29 -22.50 4.37
N THR A 207 -5.78 -23.31 5.30
CA THR A 207 -5.40 -24.72 5.49
C THR A 207 -6.60 -25.62 5.21
N LEU A 208 -6.40 -26.72 4.49
CA LEU A 208 -7.45 -27.72 4.24
C LEU A 208 -7.32 -28.87 5.23
N ARG A 209 -8.36 -29.08 6.04
CA ARG A 209 -8.45 -30.24 6.92
C ARG A 209 -9.34 -31.31 6.31
N TYR A 210 -8.76 -32.48 6.00
CA TYR A 210 -9.49 -33.62 5.46
C TYR A 210 -10.04 -34.48 6.61
N GLY A 211 -11.36 -34.70 6.63
CA GLY A 211 -12.01 -35.66 7.51
C GLY A 211 -12.04 -37.07 6.88
N ALA A 212 -12.48 -38.07 7.64
CA ALA A 212 -12.59 -39.44 7.18
C ALA A 212 -13.59 -39.61 6.01
N THR A 213 -14.59 -38.76 5.89
CA THR A 213 -15.58 -38.70 4.80
C THR A 213 -16.05 -37.25 4.62
N GLY A 214 -16.24 -36.77 3.35
CA GLY A 214 -16.80 -35.50 3.05
C GLY A 214 -15.83 -34.52 2.34
N ARG A 215 -16.30 -33.29 2.12
CA ARG A 215 -15.47 -32.21 1.57
C ARG A 215 -14.47 -31.71 2.63
N PRO A 216 -13.23 -31.33 2.23
CA PRO A 216 -12.27 -30.75 3.16
C PRO A 216 -12.84 -29.49 3.81
N GLU A 217 -12.57 -29.35 5.10
CA GLU A 217 -12.91 -28.17 5.86
C GLU A 217 -11.85 -27.08 5.64
N HIS A 218 -12.30 -25.88 5.33
CA HIS A 218 -11.44 -24.71 5.17
C HIS A 218 -11.20 -24.08 6.55
N LEU A 219 -9.95 -24.03 6.96
CA LEU A 219 -9.49 -23.39 8.18
C LEU A 219 -8.63 -22.18 7.82
N TYR A 220 -8.78 -21.11 8.57
CA TYR A 220 -8.11 -19.85 8.31
C TYR A 220 -7.33 -19.43 9.54
N ARG A 221 -6.11 -18.98 9.33
CA ARG A 221 -5.24 -18.38 10.34
C ARG A 221 -4.84 -17.00 9.91
N TRP A 222 -4.76 -16.07 10.85
CA TRP A 222 -4.24 -14.74 10.54
C TRP A 222 -2.78 -14.82 10.11
N ALA A 223 -2.46 -14.35 8.90
CA ALA A 223 -1.10 -14.31 8.35
C ALA A 223 -0.27 -13.14 8.91
N GLY A 224 -0.73 -12.49 10.00
CA GLY A 224 -0.13 -11.33 10.60
C GLY A 224 1.17 -11.64 11.28
N ALA A 225 2.25 -11.02 10.79
CA ALA A 225 3.54 -10.82 11.43
C ALA A 225 4.21 -12.10 12.01
N VAL A 226 4.72 -12.94 11.14
CA VAL A 226 5.91 -13.74 11.49
C VAL A 226 7.06 -12.74 11.65
N GLY A 227 7.48 -12.47 12.89
CA GLY A 227 8.62 -11.60 13.11
C GLY A 227 8.63 -10.93 14.47
N ALA A 228 8.57 -11.73 15.54
CA ALA A 228 9.08 -11.35 16.84
C ALA A 228 9.79 -12.58 17.45
N GLN A 229 11.00 -12.81 17.05
CA GLN A 229 12.07 -13.40 17.87
C GLN A 229 13.36 -12.68 17.52
#